data_13d6e2e20bc727dfd75c70a022b6e903
#
_entry.id   13d6e2e20bc727dfd75c70a022b6e903
#
_cell.length_a   1.000
_cell.length_b   1.000
_cell.length_c   1.000
_cell.angle_alpha   90.00
_cell.angle_beta   90.00
_cell.angle_gamma   90.00
#
_symmetry.space_group_name_H-M   'P 1'
#
loop_
_entity.id
_entity.type
_entity.pdbx_description
1 polymer ?
#
loop_
_entity_poly.entity_id
_entity_poly.type
_entity_poly.pdbx_seq_one_letter_code
_entity_poly.pdbx_strand_id
1 'polypeptide(L)'
;MTEREEFLDIFHRYVTRPGSEKLLDWLDTKTDFFTAPASTRFHGAYDGGLCAHSLNVYRVLRSSFFEPDTDTEETYAIVALLHDLCKANFYKKGTRNVKNDETGKWEKVSSYSVEDMFPYGHGEKSVFLIERFMKLKVEEAVAIRWHMGGFDDAVRGGSFAMSGAFEKYPLAVKLHISDLEATYLMETR
;
A
#
# COMPACT_ATOMS: atom_id res chain seq x y z
N MET A 1 -8.38 18.06 -7.96
CA MET A 1 -8.50 16.59 -8.07
C MET A 1 -8.26 16.02 -6.69
N THR A 2 -9.17 15.24 -6.15
CA THR A 2 -8.98 14.53 -4.89
C THR A 2 -8.04 13.34 -5.10
N GLU A 3 -7.45 12.79 -4.01
CA GLU A 3 -6.60 11.60 -4.08
C GLU A 3 -7.34 10.40 -4.69
N ARG A 4 -8.62 10.20 -4.32
CA ARG A 4 -9.44 9.15 -4.93
C ARG A 4 -9.61 9.37 -6.46
N GLU A 5 -9.88 10.59 -6.91
CA GLU A 5 -10.00 10.90 -8.35
C GLU A 5 -8.69 10.65 -9.09
N GLU A 6 -7.55 10.99 -8.50
CA GLU A 6 -6.22 10.74 -9.08
C GLU A 6 -5.91 9.25 -9.16
N PHE A 7 -6.20 8.50 -8.09
CA PHE A 7 -6.04 7.04 -8.09
C PHE A 7 -6.86 6.39 -9.21
N LEU A 8 -8.14 6.78 -9.34
CA LEU A 8 -9.03 6.26 -10.37
C LEU A 8 -8.55 6.62 -11.79
N ASP A 9 -8.08 7.86 -12.01
CA ASP A 9 -7.53 8.28 -13.31
C ASP A 9 -6.31 7.46 -13.70
N ILE A 10 -5.34 7.27 -12.79
CA ILE A 10 -4.15 6.46 -13.03
C ILE A 10 -4.54 5.01 -13.30
N PHE A 11 -5.42 4.45 -12.47
CA PHE A 11 -5.85 3.06 -12.58
C PHE A 11 -6.54 2.80 -13.93
N HIS A 12 -7.55 3.58 -14.31
CA HIS A 12 -8.26 3.42 -15.59
C HIS A 12 -7.36 3.66 -16.81
N ARG A 13 -6.38 4.57 -16.69
CA ARG A 13 -5.46 4.89 -17.78
C ARG A 13 -4.47 3.78 -18.07
N TYR A 14 -3.97 3.11 -17.05
CA TYR A 14 -2.84 2.20 -17.19
C TYR A 14 -3.17 0.74 -16.90
N VAL A 15 -4.15 0.42 -16.07
CA VAL A 15 -4.47 -0.97 -15.67
C VAL A 15 -5.62 -1.50 -16.52
N THR A 16 -5.27 -2.17 -17.62
CA THR A 16 -6.24 -2.59 -18.66
C THR A 16 -6.45 -4.10 -18.73
N ARG A 17 -5.73 -4.89 -17.96
CA ARG A 17 -5.82 -6.35 -18.00
C ARG A 17 -7.17 -6.88 -17.49
N PRO A 18 -7.58 -8.10 -17.97
CA PRO A 18 -8.85 -8.69 -17.55
C PRO A 18 -9.01 -8.77 -16.04
N GLY A 19 -10.14 -8.29 -15.55
CA GLY A 19 -10.49 -8.30 -14.13
C GLY A 19 -10.17 -7.02 -13.36
N SER A 20 -9.42 -6.07 -13.95
CA SER A 20 -9.09 -4.79 -13.33
C SER A 20 -10.32 -3.99 -12.89
N GLU A 21 -11.33 -3.88 -13.75
CA GLU A 21 -12.58 -3.18 -13.43
C GLU A 21 -13.36 -3.84 -12.27
N LYS A 22 -13.33 -5.18 -12.20
CA LYS A 22 -13.97 -5.92 -11.08
C LYS A 22 -13.23 -5.70 -9.76
N LEU A 23 -11.90 -5.62 -9.82
CA LEU A 23 -11.07 -5.28 -8.66
C LEU A 23 -11.41 -3.87 -8.19
N LEU A 24 -11.46 -2.91 -9.11
CA LEU A 24 -11.74 -1.52 -8.78
C LEU A 24 -13.15 -1.33 -8.21
N ASP A 25 -14.16 -1.98 -8.78
CA ASP A 25 -15.53 -1.98 -8.25
C ASP A 25 -15.57 -2.57 -6.83
N TRP A 26 -14.84 -3.67 -6.60
CA TRP A 26 -14.75 -4.27 -5.27
C TRP A 26 -14.06 -3.34 -4.26
N LEU A 27 -12.97 -2.67 -4.65
CA LEU A 27 -12.30 -1.69 -3.80
C LEU A 27 -13.24 -0.56 -3.39
N ASP A 28 -14.00 -0.05 -4.33
CA ASP A 28 -14.88 1.12 -4.13
C ASP A 28 -16.17 0.77 -3.38
N THR A 29 -16.74 -0.41 -3.61
CA THR A 29 -18.07 -0.76 -3.08
C THR A 29 -18.07 -1.72 -1.90
N LYS A 30 -16.98 -2.46 -1.69
CA LYS A 30 -16.91 -3.55 -0.68
C LYS A 30 -15.79 -3.36 0.33
N THR A 31 -14.97 -2.32 0.18
CA THR A 31 -13.88 -2.03 1.10
C THR A 31 -13.88 -0.57 1.52
N ASP A 32 -13.11 -0.28 2.55
CA ASP A 32 -12.82 1.08 3.01
C ASP A 32 -11.51 1.66 2.43
N PHE A 33 -10.94 1.07 1.37
CA PHE A 33 -9.64 1.42 0.81
C PHE A 33 -9.44 2.94 0.64
N PHE A 34 -10.44 3.63 0.11
CA PHE A 34 -10.37 5.08 -0.13
C PHE A 34 -10.58 5.94 1.12
N THR A 35 -10.95 5.34 2.24
CA THR A 35 -11.17 6.02 3.52
C THR A 35 -10.32 5.46 4.65
N ALA A 36 -9.66 4.31 4.46
CA ALA A 36 -8.80 3.68 5.44
C ALA A 36 -7.53 4.51 5.70
N PRO A 37 -6.96 4.47 6.91
CA PRO A 37 -5.64 5.01 7.18
C PRO A 37 -4.54 4.08 6.62
N ALA A 38 -3.35 4.63 6.36
CA ALA A 38 -2.18 3.82 6.00
C ALA A 38 -1.55 3.13 7.22
N SER A 39 -1.72 3.70 8.42
CA SER A 39 -1.22 3.13 9.68
C SER A 39 -2.07 3.54 10.87
N THR A 40 -1.82 2.95 12.04
CA THR A 40 -2.57 3.30 13.28
C THR A 40 -2.14 4.63 13.88
N ARG A 41 -0.88 5.07 13.69
CA ARG A 41 -0.31 6.27 14.35
C ARG A 41 0.99 6.78 13.73
N PHE A 42 1.45 6.19 12.63
CA PHE A 42 2.66 6.62 11.93
C PHE A 42 2.28 7.44 10.71
N HIS A 43 2.83 7.12 9.54
CA HIS A 43 2.47 7.77 8.28
C HIS A 43 1.00 7.52 7.91
N GLY A 44 0.35 8.51 7.32
CA GLY A 44 -1.02 8.37 6.80
C GLY A 44 -2.07 7.93 7.81
N ALA A 45 -1.92 8.24 9.12
CA ALA A 45 -2.85 7.86 10.18
C ALA A 45 -4.11 8.76 10.22
N TYR A 46 -4.76 8.94 9.07
CA TYR A 46 -5.97 9.73 8.87
C TYR A 46 -6.89 9.09 7.83
N ASP A 47 -8.15 9.52 7.78
CA ASP A 47 -9.12 9.01 6.80
C ASP A 47 -8.64 9.32 5.37
N GLY A 48 -8.49 8.26 4.54
CA GLY A 48 -7.94 8.35 3.17
C GLY A 48 -6.42 8.18 3.08
N GLY A 49 -5.73 8.05 4.22
CA GLY A 49 -4.27 7.91 4.25
C GLY A 49 -3.72 6.74 3.43
N LEU A 50 -4.46 5.63 3.31
CA LEU A 50 -4.06 4.47 2.50
C LEU A 50 -4.02 4.82 1.01
N CYS A 51 -5.03 5.52 0.51
CA CYS A 51 -5.07 5.98 -0.89
C CYS A 51 -3.95 6.99 -1.16
N ALA A 52 -3.75 7.97 -0.27
CA ALA A 52 -2.68 8.96 -0.36
C ALA A 52 -1.30 8.29 -0.41
N HIS A 53 -1.05 7.33 0.48
CA HIS A 53 0.19 6.56 0.53
C HIS A 53 0.45 5.81 -0.78
N SER A 54 -0.55 5.07 -1.27
CA SER A 54 -0.44 4.35 -2.56
C SER A 54 -0.06 5.27 -3.73
N LEU A 55 -0.63 6.48 -3.77
CA LEU A 55 -0.28 7.49 -4.77
C LEU A 55 1.14 8.02 -4.59
N ASN A 56 1.59 8.26 -3.36
CA ASN A 56 2.94 8.71 -3.09
C ASN A 56 3.97 7.66 -3.52
N VAL A 57 3.73 6.39 -3.19
CA VAL A 57 4.57 5.27 -3.67
C VAL A 57 4.60 5.21 -5.20
N TYR A 58 3.45 5.39 -5.87
CA TYR A 58 3.40 5.44 -7.34
C TYR A 58 4.24 6.59 -7.91
N ARG A 59 4.11 7.79 -7.35
CA ARG A 59 4.86 8.97 -7.80
C ARG A 59 6.37 8.77 -7.65
N VAL A 60 6.82 8.25 -6.51
CA VAL A 60 8.23 7.95 -6.26
C VAL A 60 8.72 6.86 -7.20
N LEU A 61 8.03 5.72 -7.25
CA LEU A 61 8.42 4.59 -8.09
C LEU A 61 8.58 5.00 -9.55
N ARG A 62 7.59 5.74 -10.07
CA ARG A 62 7.60 6.22 -11.45
C ARG A 62 8.68 7.26 -11.71
N SER A 63 8.83 8.26 -10.83
CA SER A 63 9.81 9.34 -11.05
C SER A 63 11.26 8.91 -10.89
N SER A 64 11.52 7.95 -10.00
CA SER A 64 12.89 7.54 -9.66
C SER A 64 13.40 6.36 -10.48
N PHE A 65 12.50 5.49 -10.97
CA PHE A 65 12.91 4.18 -11.51
C PHE A 65 12.30 3.80 -12.84
N PHE A 66 11.35 4.57 -13.41
CA PHE A 66 10.69 4.19 -14.66
C PHE A 66 11.60 4.40 -15.86
N GLU A 67 11.85 3.33 -16.60
CA GLU A 67 12.61 3.32 -17.85
C GLU A 67 11.67 2.93 -19.02
N PRO A 68 11.32 3.86 -19.92
CA PRO A 68 10.31 3.62 -20.97
C PRO A 68 10.60 2.44 -21.90
N ASP A 69 11.88 2.10 -22.08
CA ASP A 69 12.29 1.04 -23.01
C ASP A 69 12.15 -0.38 -22.41
N THR A 70 12.06 -0.49 -21.08
CA THR A 70 12.04 -1.78 -20.36
C THR A 70 10.85 -1.96 -19.46
N ASP A 71 10.32 -0.88 -18.89
CA ASP A 71 9.23 -0.89 -17.93
C ASP A 71 7.87 -0.62 -18.59
N THR A 72 6.79 -1.04 -17.96
CA THR A 72 5.43 -0.72 -18.41
C THR A 72 4.69 0.09 -17.35
N GLU A 73 3.95 1.12 -17.78
CA GLU A 73 3.12 1.93 -16.89
C GLU A 73 2.12 1.06 -16.13
N GLU A 74 1.57 0.01 -16.76
CA GLU A 74 0.63 -0.90 -16.11
C GLU A 74 1.26 -1.62 -14.92
N THR A 75 2.47 -2.17 -15.07
CA THR A 75 3.18 -2.86 -13.98
C THR A 75 3.46 -1.91 -12.82
N TYR A 76 3.93 -0.68 -13.12
CA TYR A 76 4.22 0.32 -12.11
C TYR A 76 2.97 0.80 -11.37
N ALA A 77 1.86 1.02 -12.10
CA ALA A 77 0.58 1.37 -11.50
C ALA A 77 0.06 0.25 -10.59
N ILE A 78 0.08 -1.01 -11.05
CA ILE A 78 -0.39 -2.15 -10.27
C ILE A 78 0.40 -2.30 -8.98
N VAL A 79 1.74 -2.37 -9.06
CA VAL A 79 2.51 -2.66 -7.85
C VAL A 79 2.46 -1.53 -6.85
N ALA A 80 2.48 -0.27 -7.28
CA ALA A 80 2.46 0.86 -6.38
C ALA A 80 1.08 1.14 -5.79
N LEU A 81 0.03 1.12 -6.62
CA LEU A 81 -1.32 1.42 -6.15
C LEU A 81 -1.92 0.32 -5.27
N LEU A 82 -1.47 -0.93 -5.42
CA LEU A 82 -2.10 -2.08 -4.78
C LEU A 82 -1.18 -2.84 -3.80
N HIS A 83 0.07 -2.39 -3.56
CA HIS A 83 0.99 -3.11 -2.66
C HIS A 83 0.42 -3.32 -1.26
N ASP A 84 -0.28 -2.33 -0.75
CA ASP A 84 -0.86 -2.28 0.58
C ASP A 84 -2.37 -2.61 0.63
N LEU A 85 -2.88 -3.32 -0.39
CA LEU A 85 -4.30 -3.72 -0.44
C LEU A 85 -4.75 -4.54 0.77
N CYS A 86 -3.82 -5.21 1.44
CA CYS A 86 -4.04 -5.92 2.71
C CYS A 86 -4.59 -5.05 3.82
N LYS A 87 -4.40 -3.72 3.74
CA LYS A 87 -4.89 -2.75 4.73
C LYS A 87 -6.35 -2.33 4.52
N ALA A 88 -6.98 -2.71 3.40
CA ALA A 88 -8.41 -2.51 3.19
C ALA A 88 -9.24 -3.39 4.16
N ASN A 89 -10.21 -2.79 4.84
CA ASN A 89 -11.01 -3.43 5.90
C ASN A 89 -10.16 -4.03 7.03
N PHE A 90 -9.06 -3.38 7.38
CA PHE A 90 -8.08 -3.86 8.35
C PHE A 90 -8.08 -3.05 9.64
N TYR A 91 -8.54 -1.81 9.59
CA TYR A 91 -8.53 -0.91 10.73
C TYR A 91 -9.93 -0.61 11.25
N LYS A 92 -10.02 -0.44 12.57
CA LYS A 92 -11.20 0.04 13.24
C LYS A 92 -10.95 1.44 13.80
N LYS A 93 -11.80 2.38 13.42
CA LYS A 93 -11.76 3.75 13.93
C LYS A 93 -12.28 3.82 15.37
N GLY A 94 -11.55 4.50 16.21
CA GLY A 94 -11.87 4.71 17.61
C GLY A 94 -11.43 6.10 18.10
N THR A 95 -11.40 6.30 19.39
CA THR A 95 -10.85 7.51 20.02
C THR A 95 -9.92 7.15 21.16
N ARG A 96 -8.90 7.97 21.40
CA ARG A 96 -8.02 7.90 22.57
C ARG A 96 -7.95 9.25 23.26
N ASN A 97 -7.73 9.25 24.56
CA ASN A 97 -7.46 10.47 25.31
C ASN A 97 -5.97 10.81 25.20
N VAL A 98 -5.64 12.02 24.84
CA VAL A 98 -4.28 12.56 24.80
C VAL A 98 -4.25 13.82 25.64
N LYS A 99 -3.20 13.99 26.43
CA LYS A 99 -2.99 15.24 27.18
C LYS A 99 -2.42 16.27 26.20
N ASN A 100 -3.09 17.39 26.09
CA ASN A 100 -2.58 18.54 25.33
C ASN A 100 -1.46 19.20 26.15
N ASP A 101 -0.26 19.24 25.61
CA ASP A 101 0.93 19.74 26.32
C ASP A 101 0.89 21.25 26.57
N GLU A 102 0.17 22.01 25.73
CA GLU A 102 0.03 23.47 25.88
C GLU A 102 -1.02 23.84 26.94
N THR A 103 -2.13 23.13 26.96
CA THR A 103 -3.28 23.44 27.83
C THR A 103 -3.31 22.60 29.10
N GLY A 104 -2.57 21.50 29.15
CA GLY A 104 -2.58 20.51 30.21
C GLY A 104 -3.89 19.69 30.32
N LYS A 105 -4.85 19.90 29.40
CA LYS A 105 -6.16 19.23 29.41
C LYS A 105 -6.12 17.93 28.62
N TRP A 106 -7.01 17.00 28.99
CA TRP A 106 -7.23 15.78 28.25
C TRP A 106 -8.22 16.02 27.10
N GLU A 107 -7.82 15.65 25.89
CA GLU A 107 -8.61 15.79 24.67
C GLU A 107 -8.82 14.42 24.02
N LYS A 108 -10.01 14.20 23.46
CA LYS A 108 -10.28 13.01 22.64
C LYS A 108 -9.79 13.24 21.22
N VAL A 109 -8.87 12.43 20.76
CA VAL A 109 -8.38 12.43 19.37
C VAL A 109 -8.78 11.12 18.66
N SER A 110 -8.99 11.18 17.36
CA SER A 110 -9.21 10.00 16.55
C SER A 110 -8.02 9.03 16.68
N SER A 111 -8.32 7.76 16.69
CA SER A 111 -7.32 6.69 16.70
C SER A 111 -7.79 5.50 15.89
N TYR A 112 -6.85 4.70 15.44
CA TYR A 112 -7.13 3.46 14.72
C TYR A 112 -6.52 2.29 15.47
N SER A 113 -7.20 1.16 15.45
CA SER A 113 -6.71 -0.12 15.98
C SER A 113 -6.79 -1.17 14.88
N VAL A 114 -5.91 -2.16 14.94
CA VAL A 114 -5.95 -3.29 14.01
C VAL A 114 -7.10 -4.22 14.37
N GLU A 115 -7.91 -4.59 13.39
CA GLU A 115 -8.97 -5.61 13.47
C GLU A 115 -8.88 -6.49 12.23
N ASP A 116 -7.83 -7.35 12.18
CA ASP A 116 -7.57 -8.20 11.03
C ASP A 116 -8.44 -9.45 11.03
N MET A 117 -9.48 -9.46 10.19
CA MET A 117 -10.37 -10.60 10.00
C MET A 117 -9.82 -11.67 9.05
N PHE A 118 -8.67 -11.40 8.40
CA PHE A 118 -8.01 -12.32 7.48
C PHE A 118 -6.49 -12.27 7.66
N PRO A 119 -5.95 -12.88 8.74
CA PRO A 119 -4.51 -12.85 9.04
C PRO A 119 -3.76 -13.82 8.12
N TYR A 120 -3.31 -13.32 6.97
CA TYR A 120 -2.67 -14.11 5.90
C TYR A 120 -1.22 -13.67 5.60
N GLY A 121 -0.69 -12.76 6.40
CA GLY A 121 0.57 -12.07 6.12
C GLY A 121 0.34 -10.75 5.39
N HIS A 122 1.33 -9.87 5.39
CA HIS A 122 1.13 -8.51 4.87
C HIS A 122 1.14 -8.49 3.33
N GLY A 123 2.27 -8.76 2.71
CA GLY A 123 2.38 -8.78 1.25
C GLY A 123 1.62 -9.94 0.61
N GLU A 124 1.58 -11.11 1.26
CA GLU A 124 0.81 -12.27 0.79
C GLU A 124 -0.68 -11.97 0.66
N LYS A 125 -1.24 -11.25 1.64
CA LYS A 125 -2.65 -10.86 1.63
C LYS A 125 -2.97 -9.93 0.47
N SER A 126 -2.10 -8.95 0.18
CA SER A 126 -2.27 -8.06 -0.97
C SER A 126 -2.25 -8.86 -2.28
N VAL A 127 -1.26 -9.72 -2.49
CA VAL A 127 -1.19 -10.60 -3.67
C VAL A 127 -2.44 -11.47 -3.80
N PHE A 128 -2.84 -12.14 -2.71
CA PHE A 128 -4.03 -12.99 -2.70
C PHE A 128 -5.31 -12.22 -3.09
N LEU A 129 -5.50 -11.02 -2.53
CA LEU A 129 -6.70 -10.21 -2.80
C LEU A 129 -6.74 -9.74 -4.25
N ILE A 130 -5.61 -9.33 -4.84
CA ILE A 130 -5.52 -8.93 -6.25
C ILE A 130 -5.82 -10.12 -7.17
N GLU A 131 -5.18 -11.27 -6.90
CA GLU A 131 -5.29 -12.49 -7.72
C GLU A 131 -6.73 -13.07 -7.78
N ARG A 132 -7.60 -12.72 -6.85
CA ARG A 132 -9.03 -13.08 -6.91
C ARG A 132 -9.75 -12.42 -8.08
N PHE A 133 -9.22 -11.34 -8.63
CA PHE A 133 -9.84 -10.55 -9.70
C PHE A 133 -8.99 -10.49 -10.95
N MET A 134 -7.71 -10.21 -10.80
CA MET A 134 -6.78 -9.89 -11.87
C MET A 134 -5.47 -10.65 -11.69
N LYS A 135 -4.98 -11.27 -12.76
CA LYS A 135 -3.72 -11.99 -12.72
C LYS A 135 -2.52 -11.06 -12.64
N LEU A 136 -1.63 -11.34 -11.69
CA LEU A 136 -0.34 -10.67 -11.58
C LEU A 136 0.72 -11.38 -12.42
N LYS A 137 1.68 -10.62 -12.96
CA LYS A 137 2.96 -11.19 -13.42
C LYS A 137 3.75 -11.65 -12.20
N VAL A 138 4.67 -12.61 -12.40
CA VAL A 138 5.51 -13.11 -11.30
C VAL A 138 6.31 -11.98 -10.64
N GLU A 139 6.88 -11.08 -11.42
CA GLU A 139 7.63 -9.92 -10.91
C GLU A 139 6.78 -8.97 -10.05
N GLU A 140 5.51 -8.75 -10.46
CA GLU A 140 4.55 -7.92 -9.70
C GLU A 140 4.17 -8.58 -8.38
N ALA A 141 3.84 -9.87 -8.42
CA ALA A 141 3.51 -10.63 -7.22
C ALA A 141 4.68 -10.68 -6.24
N VAL A 142 5.91 -10.87 -6.73
CA VAL A 142 7.13 -10.88 -5.91
C VAL A 142 7.41 -9.50 -5.34
N ALA A 143 7.25 -8.44 -6.14
CA ALA A 143 7.44 -7.06 -5.66
C ALA A 143 6.45 -6.73 -4.54
N ILE A 144 5.16 -6.99 -4.75
CA ILE A 144 4.11 -6.77 -3.73
C ILE A 144 4.36 -7.64 -2.50
N ARG A 145 4.73 -8.93 -2.69
CA ARG A 145 4.99 -9.84 -1.56
C ARG A 145 6.10 -9.33 -0.64
N TRP A 146 7.16 -8.76 -1.19
CA TRP A 146 8.38 -8.41 -0.44
C TRP A 146 8.59 -6.90 -0.24
N HIS A 147 7.57 -6.05 -0.53
CA HIS A 147 7.72 -4.59 -0.40
C HIS A 147 8.09 -4.15 1.03
N MET A 148 7.65 -4.87 2.06
CA MET A 148 8.02 -4.59 3.45
C MET A 148 9.51 -4.79 3.76
N GLY A 149 10.26 -5.48 2.90
CA GLY A 149 11.70 -5.68 3.08
C GLY A 149 12.05 -6.30 4.44
N GLY A 150 12.98 -5.70 5.16
CA GLY A 150 13.40 -6.15 6.49
C GLY A 150 12.35 -6.01 7.60
N PHE A 151 11.24 -5.34 7.34
CA PHE A 151 10.11 -5.24 8.28
C PHE A 151 9.14 -6.42 8.17
N ASP A 152 9.28 -7.27 7.16
CA ASP A 152 8.45 -8.45 6.95
C ASP A 152 8.68 -9.51 8.03
N ASP A 153 7.59 -10.11 8.52
CA ASP A 153 7.65 -11.09 9.62
C ASP A 153 8.41 -12.37 9.24
N ALA A 154 8.32 -12.81 7.98
CA ALA A 154 9.10 -13.96 7.52
C ALA A 154 10.60 -13.67 7.55
N VAL A 155 11.01 -12.45 7.19
CA VAL A 155 12.42 -12.01 7.26
C VAL A 155 12.88 -11.93 8.72
N ARG A 156 12.09 -11.35 9.60
CA ARG A 156 12.35 -11.30 11.03
C ARG A 156 12.40 -12.70 11.65
N GLY A 157 11.63 -13.65 11.11
CA GLY A 157 11.67 -15.06 11.45
C GLY A 157 12.85 -15.84 10.87
N GLY A 158 13.75 -15.18 10.13
CA GLY A 158 14.99 -15.78 9.61
C GLY A 158 14.87 -16.34 8.18
N SER A 159 13.81 -16.01 7.42
CA SER A 159 13.70 -16.40 6.01
C SER A 159 14.67 -15.62 5.14
N PHE A 160 15.39 -16.33 4.24
CA PHE A 160 16.26 -15.75 3.23
C PHE A 160 15.57 -15.54 1.86
N ALA A 161 14.27 -15.87 1.74
CA ALA A 161 13.54 -15.79 0.49
C ALA A 161 13.49 -14.38 -0.10
N MET A 162 13.44 -13.34 0.74
CA MET A 162 13.50 -11.95 0.31
C MET A 162 14.82 -11.64 -0.44
N SER A 163 15.96 -12.10 0.05
CA SER A 163 17.25 -11.86 -0.61
C SER A 163 17.26 -12.44 -2.02
N GLY A 164 16.74 -13.67 -2.18
CA GLY A 164 16.60 -14.28 -3.51
C GLY A 164 15.56 -13.56 -4.40
N ALA A 165 14.53 -12.98 -3.82
CA ALA A 165 13.55 -12.16 -4.54
C ALA A 165 14.20 -10.86 -5.06
N PHE A 166 14.94 -10.16 -4.22
CA PHE A 166 15.63 -8.91 -4.56
C PHE A 166 16.73 -9.12 -5.61
N GLU A 167 17.43 -10.24 -5.54
CA GLU A 167 18.44 -10.61 -6.55
C GLU A 167 17.82 -10.84 -7.94
N LYS A 168 16.66 -11.50 -8.00
CA LYS A 168 16.03 -11.91 -9.26
C LYS A 168 15.08 -10.89 -9.87
N TYR A 169 14.46 -10.07 -9.04
CA TYR A 169 13.39 -9.16 -9.42
C TYR A 169 13.68 -7.73 -8.94
N PRO A 170 14.41 -6.93 -9.75
CA PRO A 170 14.74 -5.53 -9.40
C PRO A 170 13.50 -4.67 -9.03
N LEU A 171 12.33 -4.97 -9.60
CA LEU A 171 11.08 -4.29 -9.28
C LEU A 171 10.73 -4.39 -7.78
N ALA A 172 11.07 -5.52 -7.12
CA ALA A 172 10.83 -5.67 -5.68
C ALA A 172 11.68 -4.70 -4.84
N VAL A 173 12.93 -4.45 -5.28
CA VAL A 173 13.81 -3.46 -4.64
C VAL A 173 13.31 -2.04 -4.91
N LYS A 174 12.96 -1.73 -6.16
CA LYS A 174 12.43 -0.43 -6.57
C LYS A 174 11.18 -0.07 -5.75
N LEU A 175 10.24 -1.01 -5.62
CA LEU A 175 9.02 -0.80 -4.84
C LEU A 175 9.31 -0.60 -3.35
N HIS A 176 10.17 -1.42 -2.76
CA HIS A 176 10.56 -1.29 -1.35
C HIS A 176 11.20 0.07 -1.03
N ILE A 177 12.12 0.54 -1.89
CA ILE A 177 12.74 1.87 -1.74
C ILE A 177 11.67 2.97 -1.87
N SER A 178 10.76 2.84 -2.82
CA SER A 178 9.71 3.84 -3.05
C SER A 178 8.72 3.92 -1.89
N ASP A 179 8.39 2.80 -1.27
CA ASP A 179 7.56 2.75 -0.06
C ASP A 179 8.27 3.41 1.14
N LEU A 180 9.57 3.12 1.34
CA LEU A 180 10.37 3.80 2.37
C LEU A 180 10.44 5.31 2.15
N GLU A 181 10.68 5.75 0.92
CA GLU A 181 10.77 7.18 0.58
C GLU A 181 9.43 7.87 0.80
N ALA A 182 8.32 7.30 0.33
CA ALA A 182 6.98 7.82 0.57
C ALA A 182 6.70 7.94 2.08
N THR A 183 6.95 6.86 2.83
CA THR A 183 6.67 6.78 4.26
C THR A 183 7.48 7.77 5.10
N TYR A 184 8.78 7.90 4.84
CA TYR A 184 9.70 8.61 5.76
C TYR A 184 10.13 9.99 5.26
N LEU A 185 10.01 10.28 3.96
CA LEU A 185 10.47 11.54 3.38
C LEU A 185 9.33 12.42 2.85
N MET A 186 8.18 11.85 2.47
CA MET A 186 7.06 12.62 1.92
C MET A 186 5.90 12.79 2.90
N GLU A 187 5.61 11.76 3.69
CA GLU A 187 4.42 11.73 4.55
C GLU A 187 4.73 12.27 5.95
N THR A 188 3.91 13.23 6.39
CA THR A 188 4.01 13.76 7.75
C THR A 188 3.44 12.78 8.77
N ARG A 189 4.02 12.76 9.95
CA ARG A 189 3.55 11.99 11.10
C ARG A 189 2.45 12.74 11.85
#